data_e9cc6d747367ac482de8168cf8fd0844
#
_entry.id   e9cc6d747367ac482de8168cf8fd0844
#
_cell.length_a   1.000
_cell.length_b   1.000
_cell.length_c   1.000
_cell.angle_alpha   90.00
_cell.angle_beta   90.00
_cell.angle_gamma   90.00
#
_symmetry.space_group_name_H-M   'P 1'
#
loop_
_entity.id
_entity.type
_entity.pdbx_description
1 polymer ?
#
loop_
_entity_poly.entity_id
_entity_poly.type
_entity_poly.pdbx_seq_one_letter_code
_entity_poly.pdbx_strand_id
1 'polypeptide(L)'
;FCFIRISMWLLPLCCMLALANVAVAATSAEIRSDMVRQTVLDILSYTRWPSEPATLRLCVAAPTAYAASLLTIRQQANGRPVDVHRYELDDEALFRRCDVIYLGVLTPEQRLALFERLHGHAILSISEQSRECIADAVFCLQAGERVRFRVNLDALARSGVRVHPAVLKLARADEDAR
;
A
#
# COMPACT_ATOMS: atom_id res chain seq x y z
N PHE A 1 -45.50 -41.29 -30.62
CA PHE A 1 -44.07 -41.21 -30.30
C PHE A 1 -43.63 -39.75 -30.37
N CYS A 2 -43.78 -39.08 -29.26
CA CYS A 2 -43.34 -37.71 -29.07
C CYS A 2 -42.31 -37.76 -27.93
N PHE A 3 -41.02 -37.53 -28.19
CA PHE A 3 -39.99 -37.42 -27.15
C PHE A 3 -39.09 -36.22 -27.43
N ILE A 4 -39.33 -35.21 -26.66
CA ILE A 4 -38.38 -34.38 -25.85
C ILE A 4 -37.07 -33.99 -26.57
N ARG A 5 -37.08 -32.78 -27.12
CA ARG A 5 -35.89 -31.96 -27.40
C ARG A 5 -36.00 -30.61 -26.69
N ILE A 6 -35.91 -30.62 -25.38
CA ILE A 6 -35.79 -29.38 -24.58
C ILE A 6 -34.78 -29.70 -23.49
N SER A 7 -33.52 -29.34 -23.62
CA SER A 7 -32.61 -29.10 -22.50
C SER A 7 -31.12 -28.88 -22.89
N MET A 8 -30.82 -28.23 -24.03
CA MET A 8 -29.40 -28.03 -24.35
C MET A 8 -28.99 -26.54 -24.52
N TRP A 9 -29.90 -25.61 -24.23
CA TRP A 9 -29.65 -24.17 -24.40
C TRP A 9 -29.51 -23.38 -23.10
N LEU A 10 -29.74 -24.00 -21.95
CA LEU A 10 -29.66 -23.34 -20.65
C LEU A 10 -28.28 -23.41 -20.00
N LEU A 11 -27.41 -24.34 -20.38
CA LEU A 11 -26.06 -24.47 -19.82
C LEU A 11 -25.07 -23.34 -20.21
N PRO A 12 -25.09 -22.79 -21.44
CA PRO A 12 -24.16 -21.70 -21.77
C PRO A 12 -24.50 -20.38 -21.09
N LEU A 13 -25.78 -20.15 -20.73
CA LEU A 13 -26.20 -18.90 -20.07
C LEU A 13 -25.72 -18.83 -18.63
N CYS A 14 -25.67 -19.95 -17.92
CA CYS A 14 -25.19 -20.00 -16.53
C CYS A 14 -23.66 -19.79 -16.43
N CYS A 15 -22.88 -20.30 -17.38
CA CYS A 15 -21.45 -20.08 -17.47
C CYS A 15 -21.09 -18.62 -17.81
N MET A 16 -21.88 -17.95 -18.64
CA MET A 16 -21.66 -16.54 -18.98
C MET A 16 -21.88 -15.62 -17.75
N LEU A 17 -22.86 -15.92 -16.90
CA LEU A 17 -23.14 -15.15 -15.69
C LEU A 17 -22.04 -15.32 -14.63
N ALA A 18 -21.42 -16.49 -14.52
CA ALA A 18 -20.32 -16.74 -13.59
C ALA A 18 -19.03 -15.98 -13.98
N LEU A 19 -18.74 -15.88 -15.27
CA LEU A 19 -17.58 -15.14 -15.78
C LEU A 19 -17.72 -13.63 -15.56
N ALA A 20 -18.91 -13.06 -15.66
CA ALA A 20 -19.15 -11.64 -15.41
C ALA A 20 -18.89 -11.25 -13.95
N ASN A 21 -19.24 -12.11 -12.98
CA ASN A 21 -18.98 -11.86 -11.57
C ASN A 21 -17.48 -11.88 -11.21
N VAL A 22 -16.68 -12.72 -11.82
CA VAL A 22 -15.22 -12.77 -11.61
C VAL A 22 -14.55 -11.50 -12.15
N ALA A 23 -14.97 -11.01 -13.30
CA ALA A 23 -14.43 -9.79 -13.89
C ALA A 23 -14.70 -8.54 -13.02
N VAL A 24 -15.90 -8.43 -12.42
CA VAL A 24 -16.25 -7.30 -11.52
C VAL A 24 -15.41 -7.32 -10.25
N ALA A 25 -15.17 -8.48 -9.65
CA ALA A 25 -14.31 -8.59 -8.45
C ALA A 25 -12.85 -8.21 -8.74
N ALA A 26 -12.30 -8.62 -9.88
CA ALA A 26 -10.96 -8.25 -10.32
C ALA A 26 -10.83 -6.72 -10.48
N THR A 27 -11.78 -6.08 -11.12
CA THR A 27 -11.80 -4.63 -11.35
C THR A 27 -11.81 -3.83 -10.04
N SER A 28 -12.54 -4.26 -9.02
CA SER A 28 -12.58 -3.58 -7.71
C SER A 28 -11.25 -3.66 -6.95
N ALA A 29 -10.52 -4.76 -7.06
CA ALA A 29 -9.19 -4.92 -6.45
C ALA A 29 -8.15 -4.04 -7.15
N GLU A 30 -8.18 -3.94 -8.47
CA GLU A 30 -7.32 -3.05 -9.25
C GLU A 30 -7.55 -1.58 -8.88
N ILE A 31 -8.80 -1.13 -8.81
CA ILE A 31 -9.16 0.24 -8.42
C ILE A 31 -8.59 0.57 -7.04
N ARG A 32 -8.72 -0.33 -6.05
CA ARG A 32 -8.15 -0.11 -4.71
C ARG A 32 -6.64 -0.05 -4.72
N SER A 33 -5.99 -0.91 -5.49
CA SER A 33 -4.54 -0.90 -5.64
C SER A 33 -4.04 0.41 -6.28
N ASP A 34 -4.77 0.94 -7.26
CA ASP A 34 -4.45 2.23 -7.87
C ASP A 34 -4.65 3.40 -6.91
N MET A 35 -5.70 3.39 -6.10
CA MET A 35 -5.90 4.40 -5.06
C MET A 35 -4.77 4.35 -4.01
N VAL A 36 -4.34 3.17 -3.60
CA VAL A 36 -3.19 3.01 -2.69
C VAL A 36 -1.92 3.57 -3.33
N ARG A 37 -1.67 3.23 -4.61
CA ARG A 37 -0.53 3.79 -5.36
C ARG A 37 -0.53 5.31 -5.35
N GLN A 38 -1.67 5.94 -5.64
CA GLN A 38 -1.79 7.39 -5.64
C GLN A 38 -1.52 7.98 -4.24
N THR A 39 -2.15 7.42 -3.20
CA THR A 39 -1.95 7.86 -1.82
C THR A 39 -0.48 7.76 -1.39
N VAL A 40 0.20 6.67 -1.74
CA VAL A 40 1.62 6.51 -1.45
C VAL A 40 2.45 7.56 -2.18
N LEU A 41 2.22 7.81 -3.48
CA LEU A 41 2.91 8.86 -4.23
C LEU A 41 2.69 10.26 -3.63
N ASP A 42 1.47 10.54 -3.17
CA ASP A 42 1.15 11.81 -2.49
C ASP A 42 1.95 11.94 -1.19
N ILE A 43 1.98 10.90 -0.34
CA ILE A 43 2.79 10.88 0.88
C ILE A 43 4.27 11.12 0.57
N LEU A 44 4.82 10.44 -0.44
CA LEU A 44 6.21 10.58 -0.85
C LEU A 44 6.54 12.00 -1.31
N SER A 45 5.59 12.71 -1.93
CA SER A 45 5.78 14.10 -2.38
C SER A 45 6.00 15.08 -1.22
N TYR A 46 5.43 14.78 -0.05
CA TYR A 46 5.58 15.57 1.18
C TYR A 46 6.74 15.12 2.07
N THR A 47 7.43 14.04 1.70
CA THR A 47 8.52 13.48 2.51
C THR A 47 9.88 13.91 2.00
N ARG A 48 10.83 14.18 2.92
CA ARG A 48 12.23 14.52 2.63
C ARG A 48 13.13 13.64 3.47
N TRP A 49 14.20 13.16 2.84
CA TRP A 49 15.23 12.34 3.46
C TRP A 49 16.48 13.19 3.73
N PRO A 50 17.25 12.89 4.78
CA PRO A 50 18.46 13.65 5.09
C PRO A 50 19.48 13.65 3.94
N SER A 51 19.60 12.55 3.21
CA SER A 51 20.52 12.40 2.07
C SER A 51 19.92 12.76 0.72
N GLU A 52 18.60 13.03 0.65
CA GLU A 52 17.86 13.30 -0.60
C GLU A 52 18.31 12.41 -1.78
N PRO A 53 17.98 11.12 -1.77
CA PRO A 53 18.47 10.18 -2.77
C PRO A 53 18.04 10.58 -4.19
N ALA A 54 18.93 10.42 -5.17
CA ALA A 54 18.62 10.73 -6.58
C ALA A 54 17.55 9.78 -7.15
N THR A 55 17.56 8.53 -6.73
CA THR A 55 16.50 7.53 -7.00
C THR A 55 15.93 7.08 -5.67
N LEU A 56 14.61 7.16 -5.51
CA LEU A 56 13.93 6.72 -4.31
C LEU A 56 13.69 5.21 -4.36
N ARG A 57 14.11 4.48 -3.35
CA ARG A 57 13.99 3.02 -3.28
C ARG A 57 12.81 2.64 -2.39
N LEU A 58 11.73 2.20 -3.02
CA LEU A 58 10.51 1.73 -2.36
C LEU A 58 10.53 0.20 -2.28
N CYS A 59 10.54 -0.32 -1.08
CA CYS A 59 10.55 -1.75 -0.81
C CYS A 59 9.18 -2.20 -0.32
N VAL A 60 8.67 -3.28 -0.88
CA VAL A 60 7.42 -3.90 -0.47
C VAL A 60 7.75 -5.19 0.28
N ALA A 61 7.26 -5.33 1.51
CA ALA A 61 7.54 -6.51 2.34
C ALA A 61 6.27 -7.04 3.02
N ALA A 62 6.30 -8.32 3.37
CA ALA A 62 5.17 -9.08 3.91
C ALA A 62 4.00 -9.26 2.92
N PRO A 63 3.02 -10.13 3.22
CA PRO A 63 1.84 -10.32 2.38
C PRO A 63 1.00 -9.06 2.27
N THR A 64 0.77 -8.57 1.05
CA THR A 64 0.01 -7.35 0.75
C THR A 64 -1.25 -7.66 -0.05
N ALA A 65 -2.33 -6.92 0.20
CA ALA A 65 -3.57 -6.99 -0.57
C ALA A 65 -3.63 -5.95 -1.70
N TYR A 66 -2.96 -4.80 -1.57
CA TYR A 66 -3.12 -3.64 -2.47
C TYR A 66 -1.81 -3.11 -3.05
N ALA A 67 -0.72 -3.86 -2.98
CA ALA A 67 0.58 -3.41 -3.48
C ALA A 67 0.80 -3.63 -4.99
N ALA A 68 -0.11 -4.25 -5.72
CA ALA A 68 0.09 -4.59 -7.13
C ALA A 68 0.46 -3.36 -7.97
N SER A 69 -0.30 -2.28 -7.86
CA SER A 69 -0.04 -1.04 -8.60
C SER A 69 1.19 -0.26 -8.09
N LEU A 70 1.66 -0.50 -6.85
CA LEU A 70 2.91 0.08 -6.37
C LEU A 70 4.11 -0.41 -7.17
N LEU A 71 4.12 -1.67 -7.56
CA LEU A 71 5.20 -2.27 -8.35
C LEU A 71 5.33 -1.67 -9.76
N THR A 72 4.34 -0.92 -10.21
CA THR A 72 4.35 -0.23 -11.51
C THR A 72 4.91 1.19 -11.45
N ILE A 73 5.15 1.75 -10.25
CA ILE A 73 5.70 3.09 -10.08
C ILE A 73 7.11 3.16 -10.69
N ARG A 74 7.40 4.23 -11.43
CA ARG A 74 8.72 4.48 -12.01
C ARG A 74 9.26 5.85 -11.64
N GLN A 75 8.40 6.80 -11.29
CA GLN A 75 8.81 8.14 -10.90
C GLN A 75 7.74 8.84 -10.05
N GLN A 76 8.15 9.83 -9.28
CA GLN A 76 7.28 10.79 -8.61
C GLN A 76 6.80 11.88 -9.57
N ALA A 77 5.80 12.68 -9.17
CA ALA A 77 5.28 13.80 -9.95
C ALA A 77 6.35 14.86 -10.29
N ASN A 78 7.38 15.02 -9.46
CA ASN A 78 8.50 15.92 -9.68
C ASN A 78 9.59 15.34 -10.60
N GLY A 79 9.37 14.15 -11.18
CA GLY A 79 10.32 13.47 -12.06
C GLY A 79 11.40 12.65 -11.36
N ARG A 80 11.47 12.63 -10.02
CA ARG A 80 12.44 11.78 -9.32
C ARG A 80 12.15 10.31 -9.64
N PRO A 81 13.14 9.52 -10.11
CA PRO A 81 12.98 8.10 -10.34
C PRO A 81 12.62 7.36 -9.04
N VAL A 82 11.77 6.35 -9.15
CA VAL A 82 11.42 5.44 -8.06
C VAL A 82 11.71 4.02 -8.52
N ASP A 83 12.49 3.31 -7.72
CA ASP A 83 12.80 1.91 -7.91
C ASP A 83 12.03 1.08 -6.89
N VAL A 84 11.19 0.16 -7.38
CA VAL A 84 10.29 -0.61 -6.51
C VAL A 84 10.64 -2.08 -6.56
N HIS A 85 10.95 -2.66 -5.40
CA HIS A 85 11.27 -4.07 -5.26
C HIS A 85 10.52 -4.71 -4.09
N ARG A 86 10.24 -6.01 -4.24
CA ARG A 86 9.71 -6.83 -3.16
C ARG A 86 10.88 -7.54 -2.45
N TYR A 87 10.84 -7.53 -1.13
CA TYR A 87 11.81 -8.19 -0.25
C TYR A 87 11.09 -9.09 0.76
N GLU A 88 11.78 -10.13 1.20
CA GLU A 88 11.34 -10.88 2.38
C GLU A 88 11.53 -10.01 3.65
N LEU A 89 10.70 -10.26 4.65
CA LEU A 89 10.68 -9.43 5.86
C LEU A 89 11.97 -9.51 6.70
N ASP A 90 12.66 -10.64 6.63
CA ASP A 90 13.93 -10.90 7.32
C ASP A 90 15.17 -10.50 6.52
N ASP A 91 15.01 -10.01 5.29
CA ASP A 91 16.12 -9.58 4.44
C ASP A 91 16.79 -8.33 5.01
N GLU A 92 18.10 -8.43 5.28
CA GLU A 92 18.92 -7.30 5.74
C GLU A 92 18.96 -6.14 4.72
N ALA A 93 18.63 -6.38 3.47
CA ALA A 93 18.56 -5.36 2.43
C ALA A 93 17.48 -4.29 2.73
N LEU A 94 16.40 -4.64 3.46
CA LEU A 94 15.37 -3.70 3.90
C LEU A 94 15.94 -2.49 4.65
N PHE A 95 16.98 -2.71 5.46
CA PHE A 95 17.56 -1.66 6.32
C PHE A 95 18.70 -0.88 5.64
N ARG A 96 19.24 -1.42 4.55
CA ARG A 96 20.41 -0.83 3.85
C ARG A 96 20.07 -0.26 2.49
N ARG A 97 19.05 -0.78 1.83
CA ARG A 97 18.74 -0.45 0.44
C ARG A 97 17.40 0.27 0.25
N CYS A 98 16.61 0.42 1.30
CA CYS A 98 15.28 1.02 1.20
C CYS A 98 15.28 2.42 1.80
N ASP A 99 14.63 3.34 1.11
CA ASP A 99 14.29 4.67 1.62
C ASP A 99 12.85 4.70 2.13
N VAL A 100 12.02 3.82 1.58
CA VAL A 100 10.62 3.62 1.95
C VAL A 100 10.33 2.13 2.06
N ILE A 101 9.63 1.72 3.10
CA ILE A 101 9.13 0.35 3.26
C ILE A 101 7.59 0.39 3.30
N TYR A 102 6.96 -0.31 2.37
CA TYR A 102 5.54 -0.57 2.36
C TYR A 102 5.29 -1.98 2.91
N LEU A 103 4.52 -2.05 3.99
CA LEU A 103 4.34 -3.25 4.79
C LEU A 103 2.92 -3.81 4.63
N GLY A 104 2.81 -5.08 4.32
CA GLY A 104 1.56 -5.83 4.38
C GLY A 104 1.23 -6.28 5.80
N VAL A 105 0.61 -7.45 5.92
CA VAL A 105 0.19 -8.02 7.19
C VAL A 105 1.39 -8.57 7.96
N LEU A 106 1.55 -8.11 9.20
CA LEU A 106 2.58 -8.53 10.13
C LEU A 106 1.96 -9.18 11.37
N THR A 107 2.62 -10.21 11.90
CA THR A 107 2.31 -10.66 13.26
C THR A 107 2.76 -9.62 14.29
N PRO A 108 2.24 -9.63 15.53
CA PRO A 108 2.72 -8.72 16.58
C PRO A 108 4.22 -8.80 16.82
N GLU A 109 4.79 -10.02 16.80
CA GLU A 109 6.22 -10.27 16.99
C GLU A 109 7.06 -9.71 15.83
N GLN A 110 6.63 -9.95 14.59
CA GLN A 110 7.28 -9.39 13.40
C GLN A 110 7.25 -7.86 13.42
N ARG A 111 6.13 -7.28 13.82
CA ARG A 111 5.96 -5.84 13.94
C ARG A 111 6.95 -5.26 14.94
N LEU A 112 7.00 -5.79 16.16
CA LEU A 112 7.92 -5.32 17.19
C LEU A 112 9.37 -5.42 16.73
N ALA A 113 9.79 -6.58 16.24
CA ALA A 113 11.16 -6.80 15.78
C ALA A 113 11.56 -5.88 14.63
N LEU A 114 10.66 -5.66 13.65
CA LEU A 114 10.92 -4.78 12.51
C LEU A 114 11.10 -3.33 12.95
N PHE A 115 10.18 -2.79 13.75
CA PHE A 115 10.23 -1.38 14.14
C PHE A 115 11.36 -1.08 15.13
N GLU A 116 11.79 -2.02 15.95
CA GLU A 116 13.02 -1.89 16.73
C GLU A 116 14.25 -1.77 15.82
N ARG A 117 14.32 -2.57 14.77
CA ARG A 117 15.45 -2.54 13.82
C ARG A 117 15.44 -1.31 12.92
N LEU A 118 14.28 -0.69 12.68
CA LEU A 118 14.17 0.54 11.89
C LEU A 118 14.72 1.77 12.63
N HIS A 119 14.89 1.70 13.95
CA HIS A 119 15.46 2.80 14.72
C HIS A 119 16.87 3.18 14.22
N GLY A 120 17.09 4.47 14.00
CA GLY A 120 18.37 4.98 13.49
C GLY A 120 18.55 4.92 11.98
N HIS A 121 17.59 4.36 11.25
CA HIS A 121 17.57 4.38 9.80
C HIS A 121 16.59 5.45 9.29
N ALA A 122 17.03 6.26 8.32
CA ALA A 122 16.18 7.27 7.68
C ALA A 122 15.25 6.62 6.64
N ILE A 123 14.36 5.76 7.11
CA ILE A 123 13.42 4.97 6.30
C ILE A 123 12.00 5.38 6.65
N LEU A 124 11.21 5.76 5.63
CA LEU A 124 9.79 5.98 5.78
C LEU A 124 9.06 4.64 5.79
N SER A 125 8.28 4.37 6.83
CA SER A 125 7.45 3.16 6.91
C SER A 125 5.97 3.49 6.65
N ILE A 126 5.33 2.66 5.82
CA ILE A 126 3.91 2.74 5.48
C ILE A 126 3.32 1.34 5.68
N SER A 127 2.30 1.20 6.52
CA SER A 127 1.62 -0.08 6.71
C SER A 127 0.27 -0.09 6.00
N GLU A 128 -0.03 -1.24 5.40
CA GLU A 128 -1.31 -1.53 4.79
C GLU A 128 -2.29 -1.99 5.87
N GLN A 129 -3.48 -1.40 5.92
CA GLN A 129 -4.59 -1.83 6.78
C GLN A 129 -4.33 -1.83 8.31
N SER A 130 -3.55 -0.88 8.81
CA SER A 130 -3.43 -0.71 10.25
C SER A 130 -4.56 0.17 10.80
N ARG A 131 -5.38 -0.40 11.70
CA ARG A 131 -6.56 0.30 12.25
C ARG A 131 -6.19 1.33 13.31
N GLU A 132 -5.30 0.99 14.20
CA GLU A 132 -5.00 1.81 15.39
C GLU A 132 -3.79 2.72 15.21
N CYS A 133 -2.86 2.34 14.34
CA CYS A 133 -1.61 3.08 14.08
C CYS A 133 -0.78 3.35 15.36
N ILE A 134 -0.84 2.42 16.31
CA ILE A 134 -0.08 2.45 17.56
C ILE A 134 1.05 1.43 17.45
N ALA A 135 2.26 1.82 17.87
CA ALA A 135 3.46 0.97 17.76
C ALA A 135 3.61 0.37 16.35
N ASP A 136 3.41 1.18 15.33
CA ASP A 136 3.33 0.80 13.94
C ASP A 136 4.14 1.76 13.06
N ALA A 137 3.94 1.65 11.73
CA ALA A 137 4.55 2.50 10.72
C ALA A 137 4.27 4.01 10.94
N VAL A 138 5.03 4.85 10.26
CA VAL A 138 4.79 6.30 10.24
C VAL A 138 3.44 6.63 9.62
N PHE A 139 3.09 5.97 8.52
CA PHE A 139 1.77 6.08 7.89
C PHE A 139 1.05 4.75 7.94
N CYS A 140 -0.19 4.79 8.41
CA CYS A 140 -1.05 3.61 8.51
C CYS A 140 -2.26 3.80 7.59
N LEU A 141 -2.29 3.04 6.50
CA LEU A 141 -3.35 3.11 5.51
C LEU A 141 -4.57 2.30 5.93
N GLN A 142 -5.72 2.72 5.46
CA GLN A 142 -7.00 2.02 5.54
C GLN A 142 -7.64 2.05 4.16
N ALA A 143 -7.53 0.95 3.42
CA ALA A 143 -8.12 0.83 2.10
C ALA A 143 -9.57 0.35 2.20
N GLY A 144 -10.52 1.23 1.83
CA GLY A 144 -11.94 0.96 1.74
C GLY A 144 -12.49 1.43 0.39
N GLU A 145 -13.64 2.09 0.39
CA GLU A 145 -14.15 2.82 -0.78
C GLU A 145 -13.22 3.98 -1.17
N ARG A 146 -12.53 4.54 -0.17
CA ARG A 146 -11.43 5.49 -0.31
C ARG A 146 -10.25 5.01 0.52
N VAL A 147 -9.04 5.42 0.15
CA VAL A 147 -7.85 5.16 0.96
C VAL A 147 -7.68 6.33 1.91
N ARG A 148 -7.79 6.04 3.21
CA ARG A 148 -7.48 6.99 4.29
C ARG A 148 -6.17 6.61 4.91
N PHE A 149 -5.56 7.53 5.65
CA PHE A 149 -4.38 7.22 6.44
C PHE A 149 -4.34 8.00 7.76
N ARG A 150 -3.62 7.44 8.71
CA ARG A 150 -3.23 8.09 9.96
C ARG A 150 -1.73 8.26 9.99
N VAL A 151 -1.25 9.26 10.70
CA VAL A 151 0.16 9.51 10.93
C VAL A 151 0.51 9.20 12.37
N ASN A 152 1.47 8.31 12.57
CA ASN A 152 2.07 8.04 13.86
C ASN A 152 3.21 9.04 14.10
N LEU A 153 2.95 10.07 14.88
CA LEU A 153 3.91 11.14 15.12
C LEU A 153 5.13 10.67 15.91
N ASP A 154 4.97 9.69 16.81
CA ASP A 154 6.08 9.10 17.55
C ASP A 154 7.02 8.30 16.65
N ALA A 155 6.45 7.50 15.74
CA ALA A 155 7.21 6.79 14.72
C ALA A 155 7.92 7.77 13.77
N LEU A 156 7.23 8.84 13.35
CA LEU A 156 7.82 9.89 12.52
C LEU A 156 9.01 10.57 13.21
N ALA A 157 8.88 10.92 14.48
CA ALA A 157 9.96 11.57 15.24
C ALA A 157 11.22 10.68 15.33
N ARG A 158 11.05 9.37 15.35
CA ARG A 158 12.15 8.39 15.40
C ARG A 158 12.70 7.97 14.05
N SER A 159 11.97 8.22 12.96
CA SER A 159 12.30 7.71 11.63
C SER A 159 13.47 8.43 10.94
N GLY A 160 13.87 9.62 11.42
CA GLY A 160 14.89 10.44 10.77
C GLY A 160 14.48 11.09 9.45
N VAL A 161 13.28 10.80 8.91
CA VAL A 161 12.71 11.51 7.75
C VAL A 161 11.92 12.73 8.19
N ARG A 162 11.71 13.68 7.29
CA ARG A 162 10.88 14.86 7.54
C ARG A 162 9.65 14.80 6.65
N VAL A 163 8.48 15.07 7.23
CA VAL A 163 7.22 15.14 6.49
C VAL A 163 6.65 16.54 6.61
N HIS A 164 6.30 17.15 5.48
CA HIS A 164 5.70 18.47 5.47
C HIS A 164 4.30 18.44 6.12
N PRO A 165 3.97 19.38 7.03
CA PRO A 165 2.69 19.37 7.75
C PRO A 165 1.43 19.38 6.86
N ALA A 166 1.55 19.84 5.61
CA ALA A 166 0.44 19.82 4.66
C ALA A 166 -0.10 18.40 4.38
N VAL A 167 0.69 17.34 4.59
CA VAL A 167 0.21 15.95 4.48
C VAL A 167 -0.94 15.67 5.45
N LEU A 168 -0.95 16.32 6.62
CA LEU A 168 -2.02 16.17 7.61
C LEU A 168 -3.36 16.74 7.11
N LYS A 169 -3.35 17.67 6.16
CA LYS A 169 -4.58 18.17 5.52
C LYS A 169 -5.21 17.10 4.63
N LEU A 170 -4.40 16.27 3.97
CA LEU A 170 -4.89 15.12 3.19
C LEU A 170 -5.56 14.08 4.11
N ALA A 171 -4.98 13.83 5.28
CA ALA A 171 -5.56 12.90 6.26
C ALA A 171 -6.89 13.40 6.83
N ARG A 172 -7.06 14.73 7.03
CA ARG A 172 -8.26 15.35 7.61
C ARG A 172 -9.39 15.60 6.61
N ALA A 173 -9.07 15.87 5.35
CA ALA A 173 -10.07 16.11 4.31
C ALA A 173 -11.06 14.94 4.14
N ASP A 174 -10.69 13.76 4.58
CA ASP A 174 -11.53 12.56 4.59
C ASP A 174 -12.39 12.42 5.87
N GLU A 175 -12.09 13.13 6.95
CA GLU A 175 -12.91 13.13 8.19
C GLU A 175 -14.08 14.11 8.10
N ASP A 176 -13.90 15.24 7.42
CA ASP A 176 -14.92 16.30 7.28
C ASP A 176 -15.97 16.00 6.19
N ALA A 177 -15.82 14.93 5.42
CA ALA A 177 -16.74 14.52 4.35
C ALA A 177 -17.84 13.54 4.80
N ARG A 178 -18.21 13.54 6.10
CA ARG A 178 -19.32 12.74 6.65
C ARG A 178 -20.55 13.57 6.90
#